data_2bf982ec3a308ae85f7ad092b9df9298
#
_entry.id   2bf982ec3a308ae85f7ad092b9df9298
#
_cell.length_a   1.000
_cell.length_b   1.000
_cell.length_c   1.000
_cell.angle_alpha   90.00
_cell.angle_beta   90.00
_cell.angle_gamma   90.00
#
_symmetry.space_group_name_H-M   'P 1'
#
loop_
_entity.id
_entity.type
_entity.pdbx_description
1 polymer ?
#
loop_
_entity_poly.entity_id
_entity_poly.type
_entity_poly.pdbx_seq_one_letter_code
_entity_poly.pdbx_strand_id
1 'polypeptide(L)'
;MIEREILISTLLNEGTIQATANKLNCSPVTVYNHMNEAGFREDFNKAKRDILEATCNKLTSNLLAGVETVVEIMQDTSNSAQIRLNASQQLFNVTLRLNEQIEVLEKLQELEKRFADDEENYI
;
A
#
# COMPACT_ATOMS: atom_id res chain seq x y z
N MET A 1 1.37 -5.78 -31.95
CA MET A 1 1.38 -6.62 -30.71
C MET A 1 1.64 -5.72 -29.51
N ILE A 2 0.87 -5.86 -28.46
CA ILE A 2 1.03 -5.05 -27.25
C ILE A 2 2.00 -5.76 -26.32
N GLU A 3 3.03 -5.07 -25.85
CA GLU A 3 3.94 -5.63 -24.86
C GLU A 3 3.22 -5.81 -23.50
N ARG A 4 3.47 -6.94 -22.85
CA ARG A 4 2.81 -7.30 -21.58
C ARG A 4 3.03 -6.25 -20.49
N GLU A 5 4.23 -5.70 -20.37
CA GLU A 5 4.55 -4.66 -19.39
C GLU A 5 3.74 -3.38 -19.60
N ILE A 6 3.58 -2.97 -20.87
CA ILE A 6 2.78 -1.79 -21.23
C ILE A 6 1.32 -2.04 -20.90
N LEU A 7 0.81 -3.21 -21.23
CA LEU A 7 -0.57 -3.58 -20.91
C LEU A 7 -0.83 -3.58 -19.40
N ILE A 8 0.04 -4.18 -18.63
CA ILE A 8 -0.07 -4.24 -17.17
C ILE A 8 -0.03 -2.84 -16.55
N SER A 9 0.94 -2.01 -16.94
CA SER A 9 1.05 -0.65 -16.41
C SER A 9 -0.16 0.21 -16.78
N THR A 10 -0.67 0.09 -18.00
CA THR A 10 -1.85 0.81 -18.44
C THR A 10 -3.10 0.34 -17.69
N LEU A 11 -3.27 -0.97 -17.53
CA LEU A 11 -4.41 -1.55 -16.81
C LEU A 11 -4.41 -1.12 -15.33
N LEU A 12 -3.26 -1.05 -14.68
CA LEU A 12 -3.13 -0.57 -13.31
C LEU A 12 -3.45 0.93 -13.17
N ASN A 13 -3.08 1.73 -14.17
CA ASN A 13 -3.35 3.17 -14.17
C ASN A 13 -4.82 3.50 -14.50
N GLU A 14 -5.39 2.85 -15.50
CA GLU A 14 -6.74 3.14 -15.97
C GLU A 14 -7.84 2.42 -15.16
N GLY A 15 -7.52 1.31 -14.53
CA GLY A 15 -8.39 0.58 -13.62
C GLY A 15 -9.49 -0.26 -14.28
N THR A 16 -9.75 -0.10 -15.59
CA THR A 16 -10.76 -0.86 -16.32
C THR A 16 -10.27 -1.34 -17.68
N ILE A 17 -10.82 -2.47 -18.14
CA ILE A 17 -10.50 -3.02 -19.48
C ILE A 17 -10.87 -2.03 -20.58
N GLN A 18 -12.01 -1.37 -20.48
CA GLN A 18 -12.48 -0.41 -21.49
C GLN A 18 -11.55 0.80 -21.61
N ALA A 19 -11.16 1.41 -20.48
CA ALA A 19 -10.26 2.54 -20.48
C ALA A 19 -8.86 2.16 -20.98
N THR A 20 -8.37 0.99 -20.58
CA THR A 20 -7.09 0.43 -21.06
C THR A 20 -7.10 0.23 -22.58
N ALA A 21 -8.17 -0.38 -23.12
CA ALA A 21 -8.33 -0.59 -24.56
C ALA A 21 -8.33 0.74 -25.33
N ASN A 22 -9.05 1.74 -24.83
CA ASN A 22 -9.07 3.07 -25.42
C ASN A 22 -7.69 3.73 -25.41
N LYS A 23 -6.96 3.61 -24.30
CA LYS A 23 -5.62 4.17 -24.15
C LYS A 23 -4.60 3.53 -25.08
N LEU A 24 -4.71 2.24 -25.31
CA LEU A 24 -3.83 1.45 -26.16
C LEU A 24 -4.30 1.35 -27.62
N ASN A 25 -5.39 2.03 -27.98
CA ASN A 25 -5.99 1.98 -29.31
C ASN A 25 -6.26 0.55 -29.82
N CYS A 26 -6.82 -0.28 -28.95
CA CYS A 26 -7.21 -1.65 -29.27
C CYS A 26 -8.63 -1.96 -28.80
N SER A 27 -9.12 -3.15 -29.12
CA SER A 27 -10.44 -3.57 -28.64
C SER A 27 -10.38 -4.09 -27.21
N PRO A 28 -11.47 -3.97 -26.42
CA PRO A 28 -11.54 -4.61 -25.10
C PRO A 28 -11.31 -6.12 -25.14
N VAL A 29 -11.71 -6.78 -26.24
CA VAL A 29 -11.47 -8.22 -26.44
C VAL A 29 -9.98 -8.52 -26.55
N THR A 30 -9.21 -7.65 -27.19
CA THR A 30 -7.75 -7.78 -27.28
C THR A 30 -7.11 -7.72 -25.89
N VAL A 31 -7.51 -6.77 -25.06
CA VAL A 31 -7.05 -6.66 -23.68
C VAL A 31 -7.41 -7.93 -22.89
N TYR A 32 -8.64 -8.37 -22.99
CA TYR A 32 -9.12 -9.58 -22.31
C TYR A 32 -8.34 -10.84 -22.71
N ASN A 33 -8.05 -10.99 -24.00
CA ASN A 33 -7.27 -12.12 -24.50
C ASN A 33 -5.86 -12.15 -23.94
N HIS A 34 -5.18 -11.00 -23.88
CA HIS A 34 -3.87 -10.89 -23.25
C HIS A 34 -3.90 -11.19 -21.75
N MET A 35 -4.97 -10.79 -21.05
CA MET A 35 -5.14 -11.10 -19.62
C MET A 35 -5.29 -12.61 -19.35
N ASN A 36 -5.75 -13.38 -20.34
CA ASN A 36 -5.89 -14.84 -20.23
C ASN A 36 -4.64 -15.62 -20.65
N GLU A 37 -3.61 -14.95 -21.11
CA GLU A 37 -2.34 -15.60 -21.43
C GLU A 37 -1.66 -16.19 -20.18
N ALA A 38 -0.94 -17.29 -20.38
CA ALA A 38 -0.19 -17.93 -19.31
C ALA A 38 0.82 -16.96 -18.67
N GLY A 39 0.83 -16.91 -17.33
CA GLY A 39 1.75 -16.05 -16.58
C GLY A 39 1.31 -14.60 -16.44
N PHE A 40 0.29 -14.13 -17.14
CA PHE A 40 -0.17 -12.75 -17.04
C PHE A 40 -0.61 -12.38 -15.62
N ARG A 41 -1.36 -13.27 -14.97
CA ARG A 41 -1.89 -13.02 -13.62
C ARG A 41 -0.76 -12.86 -12.58
N GLU A 42 0.27 -13.67 -12.70
CA GLU A 42 1.44 -13.57 -11.82
C GLU A 42 2.20 -12.27 -12.05
N ASP A 43 2.45 -11.90 -13.31
CA ASP A 43 3.12 -10.66 -13.66
C ASP A 43 2.32 -9.43 -13.21
N PHE A 44 1.00 -9.46 -13.40
CA PHE A 44 0.08 -8.40 -12.95
C PHE A 44 0.10 -8.24 -11.43
N ASN A 45 0.01 -9.35 -10.69
CA ASN A 45 0.02 -9.33 -9.22
C ASN A 45 1.36 -8.86 -8.68
N LYS A 46 2.47 -9.25 -9.32
CA LYS A 46 3.81 -8.75 -8.97
C LYS A 46 3.92 -7.24 -9.17
N ALA A 47 3.52 -6.73 -10.34
CA ALA A 47 3.54 -5.30 -10.63
C ALA A 47 2.68 -4.50 -9.64
N LYS A 48 1.51 -5.02 -9.28
CA LYS A 48 0.63 -4.43 -8.28
C LYS A 48 1.28 -4.38 -6.89
N ARG A 49 1.95 -5.46 -6.48
CA ARG A 49 2.68 -5.48 -5.20
C ARG A 49 3.84 -4.49 -5.19
N ASP A 50 4.61 -4.41 -6.27
CA ASP A 50 5.74 -3.49 -6.39
C ASP A 50 5.28 -2.02 -6.25
N ILE A 51 4.15 -1.66 -6.86
CA ILE A 51 3.55 -0.32 -6.72
C ILE A 51 3.10 -0.06 -5.29
N LEU A 52 2.43 -1.02 -4.65
CA LEU A 52 1.98 -0.88 -3.26
C LEU A 52 3.16 -0.75 -2.30
N GLU A 53 4.20 -1.54 -2.48
CA GLU A 53 5.43 -1.47 -1.68
C GLU A 53 6.13 -0.12 -1.83
N ALA A 54 6.33 0.35 -3.06
CA ALA A 54 6.92 1.66 -3.34
C ALA A 54 6.09 2.80 -2.73
N THR A 55 4.76 2.71 -2.81
CA THR A 55 3.83 3.68 -2.22
C THR A 55 3.92 3.68 -0.69
N CYS A 56 3.94 2.50 -0.06
CA CYS A 56 4.11 2.38 1.39
C CYS A 56 5.45 2.95 1.86
N ASN A 57 6.53 2.68 1.13
CA ASN A 57 7.85 3.22 1.43
C ASN A 57 7.86 4.75 1.34
N LYS A 58 7.19 5.32 0.34
CA LYS A 58 7.06 6.77 0.20
C LYS A 58 6.24 7.40 1.33
N LEU A 59 5.15 6.78 1.73
CA LEU A 59 4.35 7.20 2.88
C LEU A 59 5.17 7.16 4.17
N THR A 60 5.89 6.07 4.40
CA THR A 60 6.74 5.89 5.58
C THR A 60 7.86 6.94 5.63
N SER A 61 8.50 7.24 4.50
CA SER A 61 9.56 8.27 4.45
C SER A 61 9.04 9.69 4.73
N ASN A 62 7.75 9.96 4.50
CA ASN A 62 7.11 11.24 4.79
C ASN A 62 6.41 11.30 6.16
N LEU A 63 6.36 10.19 6.87
CA LEU A 63 5.64 10.10 8.15
C LEU A 63 6.21 11.06 9.19
N LEU A 64 7.53 11.15 9.32
CA LEU A 64 8.20 12.06 10.27
C LEU A 64 7.85 13.52 9.98
N ALA A 65 7.89 13.94 8.72
CA ALA A 65 7.50 15.30 8.33
C ALA A 65 6.03 15.59 8.67
N GLY A 66 5.15 14.61 8.49
CA GLY A 66 3.74 14.70 8.89
C GLY A 66 3.57 14.89 10.40
N VAL A 67 4.30 14.12 11.20
CA VAL A 67 4.30 14.24 12.66
C VAL A 67 4.80 15.63 13.09
N GLU A 68 5.89 16.10 12.52
CA GLU A 68 6.44 17.43 12.80
C GLU A 68 5.43 18.54 12.49
N THR A 69 4.70 18.46 11.37
CA THR A 69 3.64 19.41 11.02
C THR A 69 2.53 19.44 12.05
N VAL A 70 2.07 18.29 12.51
CA VAL A 70 1.03 18.19 13.55
C VAL A 70 1.52 18.79 14.87
N VAL A 71 2.77 18.51 15.26
CA VAL A 71 3.38 19.06 16.46
C VAL A 71 3.51 20.59 16.39
N GLU A 72 3.93 21.13 15.25
CA GLU A 72 4.00 22.57 15.03
C GLU A 72 2.63 23.25 15.20
N ILE A 73 1.57 22.70 14.60
CA ILE A 73 0.21 23.22 14.74
C ILE A 73 -0.25 23.15 16.21
N MET A 74 0.04 22.07 16.90
CA MET A 74 -0.31 21.87 18.30
C MET A 74 0.37 22.88 19.22
N GLN A 75 1.64 23.22 18.94
CA GLN A 75 2.46 24.12 19.75
C GLN A 75 2.31 25.60 19.40
N ASP A 76 1.78 25.91 18.23
CA ASP A 76 1.61 27.29 17.78
C ASP A 76 0.45 27.97 18.53
N THR A 77 0.82 28.86 19.46
CA THR A 77 -0.15 29.60 20.29
C THR A 77 -0.97 30.64 19.50
N SER A 78 -0.61 30.97 18.26
CA SER A 78 -1.40 31.81 17.37
C SER A 78 -2.63 31.07 16.81
N ASN A 79 -2.62 29.75 16.80
CA ASN A 79 -3.78 28.94 16.46
C ASN A 79 -4.80 28.92 17.59
N SER A 80 -6.09 28.79 17.24
CA SER A 80 -7.16 28.66 18.23
C SER A 80 -6.98 27.40 19.09
N ALA A 81 -7.53 27.42 20.30
CA ALA A 81 -7.51 26.25 21.19
C ALA A 81 -8.13 24.99 20.52
N GLN A 82 -9.17 25.18 19.72
CA GLN A 82 -9.83 24.09 19.01
C GLN A 82 -8.91 23.45 17.95
N ILE A 83 -8.21 24.25 17.16
CA ILE A 83 -7.25 23.75 16.16
C ILE A 83 -6.11 22.96 16.84
N ARG A 84 -5.56 23.52 17.91
CA ARG A 84 -4.50 22.87 18.69
C ARG A 84 -4.97 21.56 19.32
N LEU A 85 -6.18 21.53 19.85
CA LEU A 85 -6.79 20.32 20.40
C LEU A 85 -7.00 19.26 19.33
N ASN A 86 -7.51 19.64 18.15
CA ASN A 86 -7.71 18.72 17.04
C ASN A 86 -6.39 18.10 16.58
N ALA A 87 -5.32 18.88 16.47
CA ALA A 87 -3.98 18.39 16.14
C ALA A 87 -3.48 17.37 17.18
N SER A 88 -3.66 17.67 18.48
CA SER A 88 -3.31 16.76 19.58
C SER A 88 -4.09 15.44 19.52
N GLN A 89 -5.38 15.50 19.22
CA GLN A 89 -6.22 14.30 19.06
C GLN A 89 -5.79 13.45 17.88
N GLN A 90 -5.44 14.06 16.75
CA GLN A 90 -4.91 13.32 15.59
C GLN A 90 -3.61 12.60 15.91
N LEU A 91 -2.68 13.29 16.58
CA LEU A 91 -1.42 12.70 17.00
C LEU A 91 -1.64 11.50 17.94
N PHE A 92 -2.54 11.64 18.91
CA PHE A 92 -2.89 10.59 19.85
C PHE A 92 -3.50 9.37 19.16
N ASN A 93 -4.47 9.59 18.26
CA ASN A 93 -5.14 8.52 17.52
C ASN A 93 -4.19 7.74 16.62
N VAL A 94 -3.31 8.43 15.90
CA VAL A 94 -2.31 7.80 15.04
C VAL A 94 -1.32 6.98 15.87
N THR A 95 -0.88 7.51 17.01
CA THR A 95 0.03 6.81 17.92
C THR A 95 -0.57 5.51 18.45
N LEU A 96 -1.84 5.53 18.87
CA LEU A 96 -2.54 4.33 19.34
C LEU A 96 -2.65 3.27 18.24
N ARG A 97 -3.02 3.67 17.02
CA ARG A 97 -3.15 2.75 15.89
C ARG A 97 -1.81 2.12 15.50
N LEU A 98 -0.75 2.90 15.48
CA LEU A 98 0.59 2.38 15.18
C LEU A 98 1.06 1.39 16.23
N ASN A 99 0.83 1.67 17.51
CA ASN A 99 1.18 0.75 18.60
C ASN A 99 0.41 -0.57 18.51
N GLU A 100 -0.89 -0.52 18.23
CA GLU A 100 -1.71 -1.73 18.00
C GLU A 100 -1.20 -2.57 16.84
N GLN A 101 -0.84 -1.93 15.72
CA GLN A 101 -0.29 -2.63 14.55
C GLN A 101 1.08 -3.26 14.84
N ILE A 102 1.94 -2.59 15.57
CA ILE A 102 3.24 -3.13 15.99
C ILE A 102 3.03 -4.37 16.88
N GLU A 103 2.13 -4.32 17.85
CA GLU A 103 1.81 -5.47 18.69
C GLU A 103 1.28 -6.67 17.90
N VAL A 104 0.41 -6.42 16.92
CA VAL A 104 -0.12 -7.49 16.03
C VAL A 104 1.00 -8.11 15.22
N LEU A 105 1.89 -7.31 14.63
CA LEU A 105 3.04 -7.80 13.86
C LEU A 105 4.00 -8.62 14.72
N GLU A 106 4.30 -8.18 15.93
CA GLU A 106 5.14 -8.91 16.88
C GLU A 106 4.54 -10.27 17.23
N LYS A 107 3.23 -10.32 17.49
CA LYS A 107 2.52 -11.58 17.77
C LYS A 107 2.51 -12.53 16.58
N LEU A 108 2.33 -12.01 15.36
CA LEU A 108 2.41 -12.82 14.15
C LEU A 108 3.81 -13.42 13.95
N GLN A 109 4.85 -12.64 14.13
CA GLN A 109 6.23 -13.12 14.05
C GLN A 109 6.54 -14.19 15.10
N GLU A 110 6.04 -14.01 16.32
CA GLU A 110 6.16 -15.01 17.39
C GLU A 110 5.45 -16.33 17.02
N LEU A 111 4.25 -16.24 16.46
CA LEU A 111 3.50 -17.42 15.99
C LEU A 111 4.21 -18.15 14.85
N GLU A 112 4.70 -17.40 13.86
CA GLU A 112 5.48 -17.98 12.74
C GLU A 112 6.71 -18.73 13.25
N LYS A 113 7.41 -18.17 14.23
CA LYS A 113 8.56 -18.82 14.85
C LYS A 113 8.17 -20.11 15.58
N ARG A 114 7.07 -20.12 16.32
CA ARG A 114 6.57 -21.32 17.02
C ARG A 114 6.20 -22.42 16.04
N PHE A 115 5.54 -22.07 14.93
CA PHE A 115 5.20 -23.06 13.90
C PHE A 115 6.45 -23.66 13.24
N ALA A 116 7.47 -22.84 12.95
CA ALA A 116 8.73 -23.33 12.40
C ALA A 116 9.46 -24.27 13.38
N ASP A 117 9.50 -23.93 14.67
CA ASP A 117 10.12 -24.76 15.70
C ASP A 117 9.35 -26.09 15.90
N ASP A 118 8.03 -26.08 15.78
CA ASP A 118 7.19 -27.29 15.86
C ASP A 118 7.40 -28.21 14.65
N GLU A 119 7.55 -27.67 13.45
CA GLU A 119 7.84 -28.47 12.24
C GLU A 119 9.22 -29.15 12.33
N GLU A 120 10.23 -28.49 12.87
CA GLU A 120 11.56 -29.07 13.08
C GLU A 120 11.54 -30.23 14.10
N ASN A 121 10.64 -30.19 15.08
CA ASN A 121 10.51 -31.23 16.10
C ASN A 121 9.75 -32.47 15.65
N TYR A 122 9.05 -32.42 14.51
CA TYR A 122 8.31 -33.58 13.93
C TYR A 122 9.12 -34.38 12.90
N ILE A 123 10.32 -33.95 12.59
CA ILE A 123 11.28 -34.67 11.74
C ILE A 123 12.25 -35.44 12.63
#